data_9706899a54e6cce61fbdbf679a715fa8
#
_entry.id   9706899a54e6cce61fbdbf679a715fa8
#
_cell.length_a   1.000
_cell.length_b   1.000
_cell.length_c   1.000
_cell.angle_alpha   90.00
_cell.angle_beta   90.00
_cell.angle_gamma   90.00
#
_symmetry.space_group_name_H-M   'P 1'
#
loop_
_entity.id
_entity.type
_entity.pdbx_description
1 polymer ?
#
loop_
_entity_poly.entity_id
_entity_poly.type
_entity_poly.pdbx_seq_one_letter_code
_entity_poly.pdbx_strand_id
1 'polypeptide(L)'
;SYADCGWNLTLSQNRYKEMLYPSFADVARNIREIIDSSEYDAENKGAYKGSLLTRLQSLTNGINGMIFTCDDISDRDLFDRNVIIDLSRVGSSETKSLIMGMLVLKLQEYRMAGAAGMNSELNHITVLEEAHNLLKRTSTEFSSESANLMGKSVEMLANAIAEMRTYGEGFIIADQAPGLLDLSVIRNTNTK
;
A
#
# COMPACT_ATOMS: atom_id res chain seq x y z
N SER A 1 15.44 8.92 -12.70
CA SER A 1 14.01 8.60 -12.62
C SER A 1 13.57 7.74 -13.80
N TYR A 2 12.39 7.13 -13.75
CA TYR A 2 11.88 6.34 -14.88
C TYR A 2 11.66 7.17 -16.15
N ALA A 3 11.38 8.46 -16.01
CA ALA A 3 11.31 9.38 -17.15
C ALA A 3 12.66 9.45 -17.88
N ASP A 4 13.77 9.42 -17.15
CA ASP A 4 15.11 9.45 -17.73
C ASP A 4 15.47 8.14 -18.43
N CYS A 5 14.85 7.03 -18.04
CA CYS A 5 14.97 5.72 -18.68
C CYS A 5 14.04 5.54 -19.89
N GLY A 6 13.31 6.57 -20.30
CA GLY A 6 12.37 6.52 -21.43
C GLY A 6 11.01 5.95 -21.08
N TRP A 7 10.71 5.72 -19.78
CA TRP A 7 9.37 5.32 -19.38
C TRP A 7 8.39 6.49 -19.51
N ASN A 8 7.22 6.23 -20.07
CA ASN A 8 6.11 7.17 -20.06
C ASN A 8 4.75 6.45 -20.01
N LEU A 9 3.74 7.14 -19.50
CA LEU A 9 2.42 6.60 -19.30
C LEU A 9 1.76 6.13 -20.60
N THR A 10 1.99 6.86 -21.70
CA THR A 10 1.41 6.53 -23.00
C THR A 10 1.92 5.19 -23.52
N LEU A 11 3.21 4.91 -23.38
CA LEU A 11 3.79 3.63 -23.76
C LEU A 11 3.34 2.50 -22.82
N SER A 12 3.19 2.77 -21.53
CA SER A 12 2.74 1.79 -20.55
C SER A 12 1.28 1.35 -20.74
N GLN A 13 0.47 2.19 -21.37
CA GLN A 13 -0.92 1.87 -21.72
C GLN A 13 -1.05 1.05 -23.01
N ASN A 14 0.04 0.88 -23.75
CA ASN A 14 0.10 0.14 -25.02
C ASN A 14 0.50 -1.32 -24.82
N ARG A 15 0.81 -1.99 -25.94
CA ARG A 15 1.24 -3.40 -26.06
C ARG A 15 2.40 -3.80 -25.12
N TYR A 16 3.21 -2.85 -24.65
CA TYR A 16 4.40 -3.07 -23.84
C TYR A 16 4.20 -2.76 -22.35
N LYS A 17 2.95 -2.68 -21.91
CA LYS A 17 2.58 -2.33 -20.53
C LYS A 17 3.40 -3.09 -19.47
N GLU A 18 3.47 -4.40 -19.60
CA GLU A 18 4.17 -5.28 -18.65
C GLU A 18 5.69 -5.05 -18.61
N MET A 19 6.27 -4.63 -19.73
CA MET A 19 7.71 -4.36 -19.84
C MET A 19 8.11 -2.97 -19.34
N LEU A 20 7.15 -2.08 -19.12
CA LEU A 20 7.40 -0.66 -18.85
C LEU A 20 7.12 -0.27 -17.41
N TYR A 21 6.43 -1.12 -16.64
CA TYR A 21 6.24 -0.89 -15.21
C TYR A 21 7.45 -1.40 -14.42
N PRO A 22 7.97 -0.57 -13.50
CA PRO A 22 9.09 -0.97 -12.65
C PRO A 22 8.70 -2.04 -11.64
N SER A 23 9.47 -3.09 -11.55
CA SER A 23 9.42 -4.04 -10.45
C SER A 23 10.18 -3.52 -9.22
N PHE A 24 9.95 -4.12 -8.05
CA PHE A 24 10.77 -3.81 -6.87
C PHE A 24 12.26 -4.10 -7.09
N ALA A 25 12.60 -5.07 -7.94
CA ALA A 25 13.98 -5.36 -8.32
C ALA A 25 14.60 -4.21 -9.12
N ASP A 26 13.82 -3.58 -10.02
CA ASP A 26 14.28 -2.41 -10.78
C ASP A 26 14.46 -1.19 -9.87
N VAL A 27 13.52 -0.99 -8.93
CA VAL A 27 13.62 0.07 -7.91
C VAL A 27 14.89 -0.13 -7.07
N ALA A 28 15.16 -1.35 -6.61
CA ALA A 28 16.37 -1.65 -5.81
C ALA A 28 17.65 -1.39 -6.59
N ARG A 29 17.68 -1.73 -7.90
CA ARG A 29 18.83 -1.45 -8.78
C ARG A 29 19.07 0.05 -8.93
N ASN A 30 18.03 0.80 -9.26
CA ASN A 30 18.11 2.25 -9.42
C ASN A 30 18.54 2.96 -8.12
N ILE A 31 17.98 2.57 -6.97
CA ILE A 31 18.39 3.14 -5.68
C ILE A 31 19.87 2.88 -5.42
N ARG A 32 20.38 1.69 -5.74
CA ARG A 32 21.82 1.38 -5.62
C ARG A 32 22.65 2.33 -6.47
N GLU A 33 22.31 2.52 -7.73
CA GLU A 33 23.02 3.40 -8.65
C GLU A 33 23.00 4.86 -8.18
N ILE A 34 21.83 5.34 -7.69
CA ILE A 34 21.68 6.70 -7.14
C ILE A 34 22.57 6.89 -5.90
N ILE A 35 22.57 5.93 -4.98
CA ILE A 35 23.42 6.02 -3.78
C ILE A 35 24.90 6.01 -4.18
N ASP A 36 25.31 5.16 -5.13
CA ASP A 36 26.69 5.07 -5.57
C ASP A 36 27.18 6.34 -6.23
N SER A 37 26.34 6.99 -7.02
CA SER A 37 26.65 8.26 -7.71
C SER A 37 26.49 9.50 -6.86
N SER A 38 25.87 9.39 -5.67
CA SER A 38 25.66 10.53 -4.76
C SER A 38 26.97 11.05 -4.15
N GLU A 39 26.96 12.26 -3.64
CA GLU A 39 28.10 12.88 -2.96
C GLU A 39 28.18 12.51 -1.46
N TYR A 40 27.35 11.60 -0.98
CA TYR A 40 27.43 11.13 0.40
C TYR A 40 28.78 10.44 0.69
N ASP A 41 29.24 10.53 1.92
CA ASP A 41 30.40 9.79 2.38
C ASP A 41 30.17 8.26 2.39
N ALA A 42 31.25 7.50 2.52
CA ALA A 42 31.20 6.04 2.44
C ALA A 42 30.36 5.40 3.57
N GLU A 43 30.33 6.01 4.76
CA GLU A 43 29.59 5.53 5.92
C GLU A 43 28.08 5.69 5.68
N ASN A 44 27.65 6.88 5.28
CA ASN A 44 26.25 7.15 4.95
C ASN A 44 25.77 6.32 3.76
N LYS A 45 26.59 6.15 2.71
CA LYS A 45 26.27 5.24 1.59
C LYS A 45 26.06 3.80 2.08
N GLY A 46 26.92 3.33 2.98
CA GLY A 46 26.82 2.00 3.59
C GLY A 46 25.53 1.84 4.39
N ALA A 47 25.19 2.81 5.22
CA ALA A 47 23.97 2.81 6.03
C ALA A 47 22.70 2.83 5.16
N TYR A 48 22.63 3.68 4.13
CA TYR A 48 21.49 3.72 3.20
C TYR A 48 21.35 2.44 2.40
N LYS A 49 22.44 1.87 1.88
CA LYS A 49 22.42 0.56 1.21
C LYS A 49 21.92 -0.54 2.15
N GLY A 50 22.47 -0.61 3.36
CA GLY A 50 22.10 -1.63 4.34
C GLY A 50 20.62 -1.56 4.71
N SER A 51 20.05 -0.37 4.91
CA SER A 51 18.66 -0.22 5.32
C SER A 51 17.67 -0.33 4.18
N LEU A 52 17.86 0.41 3.07
CA LEU A 52 16.89 0.48 1.98
C LEU A 52 16.94 -0.75 1.08
N LEU A 53 18.14 -1.16 0.63
CA LEU A 53 18.25 -2.28 -0.30
C LEU A 53 17.87 -3.61 0.36
N THR A 54 18.20 -3.81 1.64
CA THR A 54 17.80 -5.03 2.35
C THR A 54 16.28 -5.14 2.44
N ARG A 55 15.59 -4.05 2.73
CA ARG A 55 14.12 -4.04 2.77
C ARG A 55 13.50 -4.30 1.40
N LEU A 56 13.98 -3.64 0.35
CA LEU A 56 13.50 -3.87 -1.00
C LEU A 56 13.78 -5.31 -1.48
N GLN A 57 14.96 -5.83 -1.19
CA GLN A 57 15.29 -7.22 -1.51
C GLN A 57 14.40 -8.22 -0.78
N SER A 58 13.99 -7.94 0.46
CA SER A 58 13.05 -8.81 1.16
C SER A 58 11.67 -8.89 0.49
N LEU A 59 11.28 -7.87 -0.26
CA LEU A 59 10.04 -7.86 -1.05
C LEU A 59 10.18 -8.58 -2.40
N THR A 60 11.40 -8.87 -2.85
CA THR A 60 11.64 -9.57 -4.12
C THR A 60 11.94 -11.06 -3.96
N ASN A 61 12.08 -11.54 -2.74
CA ASN A 61 12.47 -12.92 -2.45
C ASN A 61 11.31 -13.77 -1.92
N GLY A 62 11.35 -15.06 -2.21
CA GLY A 62 10.40 -16.05 -1.69
C GLY A 62 8.95 -15.72 -2.05
N ILE A 63 8.04 -15.91 -1.11
CA ILE A 63 6.60 -15.65 -1.28
C ILE A 63 6.34 -14.17 -1.61
N ASN A 64 7.06 -13.24 -0.99
CA ASN A 64 6.92 -11.82 -1.27
C ASN A 64 7.21 -11.51 -2.74
N GLY A 65 8.28 -12.10 -3.31
CA GLY A 65 8.61 -11.93 -4.72
C GLY A 65 7.56 -12.47 -5.69
N MET A 66 6.72 -13.41 -5.23
CA MET A 66 5.57 -13.90 -6.01
C MET A 66 4.36 -12.98 -5.93
N ILE A 67 4.22 -12.21 -4.85
CA ILE A 67 3.12 -11.25 -4.64
C ILE A 67 3.39 -9.95 -5.40
N PHE A 68 4.62 -9.44 -5.30
CA PHE A 68 5.02 -8.16 -5.90
C PHE A 68 5.60 -8.37 -7.31
N THR A 69 4.79 -8.89 -8.22
CA THR A 69 5.14 -9.12 -9.62
C THR A 69 4.46 -8.11 -10.54
N CYS A 70 4.84 -8.12 -11.81
CA CYS A 70 4.17 -7.32 -12.84
C CYS A 70 2.92 -8.01 -13.42
N ASP A 71 2.72 -9.29 -13.09
CA ASP A 71 1.57 -10.09 -13.52
C ASP A 71 0.50 -10.03 -12.43
N ASP A 72 -0.36 -9.03 -12.50
CA ASP A 72 -1.37 -8.76 -11.49
C ASP A 72 -2.77 -9.24 -11.90
N ILE A 73 -3.59 -9.48 -10.90
CA ILE A 73 -5.02 -9.75 -11.07
C ILE A 73 -5.69 -8.45 -11.53
N SER A 74 -6.62 -8.54 -12.49
CA SER A 74 -7.34 -7.35 -12.95
C SER A 74 -8.14 -6.72 -11.79
N ASP A 75 -8.21 -5.39 -11.77
CA ASP A 75 -8.95 -4.66 -10.74
C ASP A 75 -10.42 -5.08 -10.67
N ARG A 76 -11.02 -5.39 -11.81
CA ARG A 76 -12.39 -5.89 -11.90
C ARG A 76 -12.55 -7.26 -11.22
N ASP A 77 -11.62 -8.17 -11.43
CA ASP A 77 -11.66 -9.50 -10.81
C ASP A 77 -11.41 -9.42 -9.32
N LEU A 78 -10.63 -8.43 -8.88
CA LEU A 78 -10.28 -8.24 -7.49
C LEU A 78 -11.37 -7.49 -6.69
N PHE A 79 -12.02 -6.49 -7.29
CA PHE A 79 -12.88 -5.55 -6.57
C PHE A 79 -14.37 -5.57 -6.95
N ASP A 80 -14.76 -6.23 -8.06
CA ASP A 80 -16.16 -6.36 -8.45
C ASP A 80 -16.71 -7.77 -8.27
N ARG A 81 -15.94 -8.68 -7.68
CA ARG A 81 -16.34 -10.04 -7.36
C ARG A 81 -16.25 -10.31 -5.86
N ASN A 82 -16.89 -11.41 -5.44
CA ASN A 82 -16.71 -11.94 -4.10
C ASN A 82 -15.33 -12.61 -3.99
N VAL A 83 -14.38 -11.93 -3.36
CA VAL A 83 -12.99 -12.37 -3.25
C VAL A 83 -12.60 -12.49 -1.78
N ILE A 84 -11.85 -13.51 -1.43
CA ILE A 84 -11.19 -13.66 -0.13
C ILE A 84 -9.69 -13.58 -0.37
N ILE A 85 -9.03 -12.61 0.27
CA ILE A 85 -7.58 -12.45 0.24
C ILE A 85 -7.01 -12.97 1.54
N ASP A 86 -6.44 -14.18 1.48
CA ASP A 86 -5.84 -14.83 2.66
C ASP A 86 -4.36 -14.41 2.80
N LEU A 87 -4.08 -13.65 3.85
CA LEU A 87 -2.74 -13.19 4.23
C LEU A 87 -2.09 -14.03 5.34
N SER A 88 -2.68 -15.17 5.72
CA SER A 88 -2.17 -16.01 6.82
C SER A 88 -0.75 -16.53 6.58
N ARG A 89 -0.38 -16.74 5.32
CA ARG A 89 0.93 -17.25 4.90
C ARG A 89 2.00 -16.15 4.75
N VAL A 90 1.63 -14.90 4.87
CA VAL A 90 2.59 -13.78 4.82
C VAL A 90 3.36 -13.75 6.15
N GLY A 91 4.68 -13.89 6.07
CA GLY A 91 5.52 -14.17 7.25
C GLY A 91 5.71 -13.01 8.22
N SER A 92 5.54 -11.74 7.80
CA SER A 92 5.74 -10.59 8.69
C SER A 92 4.51 -9.68 8.75
N SER A 93 4.30 -9.06 9.91
CA SER A 93 3.23 -8.08 10.11
C SER A 93 3.44 -6.83 9.26
N GLU A 94 4.68 -6.43 9.03
CA GLU A 94 5.02 -5.30 8.17
C GLU A 94 4.62 -5.56 6.72
N THR A 95 4.89 -6.77 6.22
CA THR A 95 4.49 -7.16 4.85
C THR A 95 2.97 -7.26 4.74
N LYS A 96 2.27 -7.79 5.76
CA LYS A 96 0.80 -7.80 5.80
C LYS A 96 0.24 -6.38 5.73
N SER A 97 0.74 -5.48 6.56
CA SER A 97 0.35 -4.06 6.57
C SER A 97 0.58 -3.41 5.20
N LEU A 98 1.72 -3.69 4.56
CA LEU A 98 2.02 -3.15 3.24
C LEU A 98 1.02 -3.64 2.19
N ILE A 99 0.75 -4.95 2.15
CA ILE A 99 -0.21 -5.53 1.19
C ILE A 99 -1.61 -4.97 1.43
N MET A 100 -2.07 -4.95 2.68
CA MET A 100 -3.39 -4.38 3.03
C MET A 100 -3.49 -2.92 2.63
N GLY A 101 -2.45 -2.11 2.91
CA GLY A 101 -2.40 -0.70 2.53
C GLY A 101 -2.46 -0.50 1.01
N MET A 102 -1.69 -1.28 0.26
CA MET A 102 -1.71 -1.24 -1.21
C MET A 102 -3.08 -1.62 -1.78
N LEU A 103 -3.72 -2.65 -1.22
CA LEU A 103 -5.07 -3.06 -1.64
C LEU A 103 -6.12 -1.98 -1.37
N VAL A 104 -6.06 -1.32 -0.22
CA VAL A 104 -6.97 -0.21 0.11
C VAL A 104 -6.78 0.97 -0.84
N LEU A 105 -5.53 1.35 -1.14
CA LEU A 105 -5.24 2.44 -2.08
C LEU A 105 -5.64 2.07 -3.51
N LYS A 106 -5.35 0.85 -3.95
CA LYS A 106 -5.76 0.36 -5.28
C LYS A 106 -7.29 0.32 -5.42
N LEU A 107 -7.99 -0.11 -4.38
CA LEU A 107 -9.45 -0.06 -4.34
C LEU A 107 -9.97 1.38 -4.43
N GLN A 108 -9.37 2.33 -3.70
CA GLN A 108 -9.74 3.74 -3.77
C GLN A 108 -9.59 4.28 -5.19
N GLU A 109 -8.44 4.06 -5.82
CA GLU A 109 -8.19 4.49 -7.21
C GLU A 109 -9.21 3.89 -8.17
N TYR A 110 -9.51 2.60 -8.01
CA TYR A 110 -10.48 1.90 -8.86
C TYR A 110 -11.89 2.46 -8.69
N ARG A 111 -12.36 2.66 -7.46
CA ARG A 111 -13.68 3.24 -7.18
C ARG A 111 -13.78 4.69 -7.66
N MET A 112 -12.76 5.51 -7.46
CA MET A 112 -12.71 6.87 -7.96
C MET A 112 -12.77 6.93 -9.49
N ALA A 113 -12.05 6.07 -10.18
CA ALA A 113 -12.04 6.00 -11.65
C ALA A 113 -13.37 5.54 -12.24
N GLY A 114 -14.09 4.66 -11.55
CA GLY A 114 -15.39 4.12 -11.97
C GLY A 114 -16.61 4.94 -11.54
N ALA A 115 -16.42 5.97 -10.69
CA ALA A 115 -17.53 6.72 -10.10
C ALA A 115 -18.21 7.61 -11.14
N ALA A 116 -19.52 7.45 -11.31
CA ALA A 116 -20.35 8.34 -12.13
C ALA A 116 -20.66 9.69 -11.45
N GLY A 117 -20.27 9.85 -10.18
CA GLY A 117 -20.51 11.04 -9.36
C GLY A 117 -20.33 10.75 -7.88
N MET A 118 -20.57 11.75 -7.04
CA MET A 118 -20.57 11.60 -5.58
C MET A 118 -21.92 11.03 -5.08
N ASN A 119 -21.89 10.38 -3.92
CA ASN A 119 -23.05 9.77 -3.26
C ASN A 119 -23.68 8.60 -4.04
N SER A 120 -22.84 7.73 -4.56
CA SER A 120 -23.27 6.46 -5.16
C SER A 120 -23.96 5.57 -4.12
N GLU A 121 -24.93 4.77 -4.58
CA GLU A 121 -25.51 3.71 -3.74
C GLU A 121 -24.47 2.68 -3.36
N LEU A 122 -24.70 1.96 -2.25
CA LEU A 122 -23.80 0.90 -1.79
C LEU A 122 -23.78 -0.23 -2.81
N ASN A 123 -22.62 -0.46 -3.42
CA ASN A 123 -22.42 -1.48 -4.45
C ASN A 123 -21.53 -2.64 -4.00
N HIS A 124 -20.64 -2.39 -3.06
CA HIS A 124 -19.67 -3.37 -2.60
C HIS A 124 -19.33 -3.17 -1.14
N ILE A 125 -18.86 -4.21 -0.47
CA ILE A 125 -18.45 -4.18 0.94
C ILE A 125 -17.09 -4.85 1.07
N THR A 126 -16.14 -4.12 1.59
CA THR A 126 -14.82 -4.63 1.98
C THR A 126 -14.80 -4.95 3.48
N VAL A 127 -14.44 -6.18 3.83
CA VAL A 127 -14.24 -6.62 5.21
C VAL A 127 -12.75 -6.64 5.50
N LEU A 128 -12.33 -5.88 6.50
CA LEU A 128 -10.95 -5.86 7.00
C LEU A 128 -10.90 -6.60 8.33
N GLU A 129 -10.35 -7.79 8.32
CA GLU A 129 -10.05 -8.56 9.55
C GLU A 129 -8.66 -8.19 10.08
N GLU A 130 -8.51 -8.25 11.43
CA GLU A 130 -7.25 -7.88 12.10
C GLU A 130 -6.74 -6.49 11.65
N ALA A 131 -7.67 -5.55 11.57
CA ALA A 131 -7.44 -4.21 11.01
C ALA A 131 -6.34 -3.43 11.74
N HIS A 132 -6.00 -3.81 12.99
CA HIS A 132 -4.87 -3.25 13.73
C HIS A 132 -3.52 -3.46 13.01
N ASN A 133 -3.41 -4.44 12.10
CA ASN A 133 -2.20 -4.58 11.28
C ASN A 133 -1.99 -3.38 10.34
N LEU A 134 -3.08 -2.75 9.88
CA LEU A 134 -3.06 -1.62 8.96
C LEU A 134 -3.29 -0.28 9.69
N LEU A 135 -4.21 -0.25 10.62
CA LEU A 135 -4.80 0.96 11.22
C LEU A 135 -4.44 1.09 12.71
N LYS A 136 -3.25 0.64 13.08
CA LYS A 136 -2.77 0.65 14.47
C LYS A 136 -2.55 2.08 14.95
N ARG A 137 -3.05 2.35 16.16
CA ARG A 137 -2.77 3.59 16.87
C ARG A 137 -1.25 3.75 17.08
N THR A 138 -0.72 4.87 16.62
CA THR A 138 0.66 5.26 16.90
C THR A 138 0.70 6.00 18.22
N SER A 139 1.57 5.56 19.14
CA SER A 139 1.79 6.26 20.40
C SER A 139 2.46 7.61 20.12
N THR A 140 1.92 8.69 20.69
CA THR A 140 2.48 10.04 20.60
C THR A 140 3.77 10.21 21.42
N GLU A 141 4.21 9.16 22.13
CA GLU A 141 5.34 9.23 23.07
C GLU A 141 6.72 9.02 22.42
N PHE A 142 6.79 8.60 21.15
CA PHE A 142 8.07 8.50 20.45
C PHE A 142 8.36 9.79 19.68
N SER A 143 9.19 10.60 20.28
CA SER A 143 9.83 11.76 19.66
C SER A 143 10.71 11.32 18.50
N SER A 144 10.23 11.30 17.29
CA SER A 144 11.05 11.39 16.09
C SER A 144 10.17 11.43 14.82
N GLU A 145 10.74 11.90 13.76
CA GLU A 145 10.12 12.00 12.43
C GLU A 145 9.45 10.71 11.94
N SER A 146 9.97 9.54 12.34
CA SER A 146 9.41 8.25 11.96
C SER A 146 8.04 7.94 12.58
N ALA A 147 7.81 8.32 13.84
CA ALA A 147 6.50 8.15 14.50
C ALA A 147 5.44 9.05 13.87
N ASN A 148 5.84 10.27 13.47
CA ASN A 148 4.97 11.21 12.77
C ASN A 148 4.61 10.70 11.36
N LEU A 149 5.54 10.05 10.66
CA LEU A 149 5.29 9.48 9.35
C LEU A 149 4.30 8.29 9.41
N MET A 150 4.44 7.39 10.39
CA MET A 150 3.49 6.28 10.60
C MET A 150 2.09 6.80 10.94
N GLY A 151 1.97 7.78 11.83
CA GLY A 151 0.68 8.39 12.18
C GLY A 151 -0.01 9.01 10.96
N LYS A 152 0.72 9.73 10.12
CA LYS A 152 0.20 10.28 8.87
C LYS A 152 -0.24 9.21 7.88
N SER A 153 0.45 8.09 7.79
CA SER A 153 0.06 6.97 6.93
C SER A 153 -1.26 6.32 7.38
N VAL A 154 -1.43 6.12 8.69
CA VAL A 154 -2.69 5.60 9.25
C VAL A 154 -3.83 6.57 9.02
N GLU A 155 -3.61 7.88 9.25
CA GLU A 155 -4.60 8.92 8.99
C GLU A 155 -4.99 8.98 7.50
N MET A 156 -4.03 8.88 6.61
CA MET A 156 -4.28 8.84 5.15
C MET A 156 -5.16 7.65 4.78
N LEU A 157 -4.89 6.46 5.29
CA LEU A 157 -5.68 5.26 5.03
C LEU A 157 -7.08 5.36 5.65
N ALA A 158 -7.21 5.90 6.86
CA ALA A 158 -8.50 6.12 7.50
C ALA A 158 -9.36 7.10 6.70
N ASN A 159 -8.76 8.16 6.16
CA ASN A 159 -9.43 9.11 5.30
C ASN A 159 -9.84 8.47 3.95
N ALA A 160 -8.97 7.66 3.34
CA ALA A 160 -9.27 6.91 2.12
C ALA A 160 -10.50 6.00 2.32
N ILE A 161 -10.54 5.24 3.41
CA ILE A 161 -11.69 4.39 3.78
C ILE A 161 -12.97 5.21 3.94
N ALA A 162 -12.89 6.36 4.63
CA ALA A 162 -14.05 7.23 4.82
C ALA A 162 -14.56 7.85 3.50
N GLU A 163 -13.65 8.23 2.62
CA GLU A 163 -13.96 8.81 1.32
C GLU A 163 -14.63 7.81 0.38
N MET A 164 -14.20 6.57 0.35
CA MET A 164 -14.71 5.53 -0.55
C MET A 164 -16.21 5.27 -0.38
N ARG A 165 -16.77 5.62 0.78
CA ARG A 165 -18.23 5.58 0.98
C ARG A 165 -18.99 6.44 -0.04
N THR A 166 -18.41 7.55 -0.47
CA THR A 166 -19.05 8.44 -1.47
C THR A 166 -19.12 7.80 -2.86
N TYR A 167 -18.31 6.78 -3.08
CA TYR A 167 -18.23 6.00 -4.33
C TYR A 167 -18.96 4.65 -4.25
N GLY A 168 -19.76 4.42 -3.20
CA GLY A 168 -20.54 3.19 -3.05
C GLY A 168 -19.79 2.02 -2.44
N GLU A 169 -18.63 2.24 -1.81
CA GLU A 169 -17.88 1.22 -1.09
C GLU A 169 -18.19 1.28 0.41
N GLY A 170 -18.66 0.16 0.98
CA GLY A 170 -18.83 0.00 2.42
C GLY A 170 -17.64 -0.70 3.05
N PHE A 171 -17.34 -0.38 4.33
CA PHE A 171 -16.30 -1.07 5.09
C PHE A 171 -16.85 -1.69 6.36
N ILE A 172 -16.49 -2.94 6.61
CA ILE A 172 -16.66 -3.62 7.89
C ILE A 172 -15.26 -3.86 8.47
N ILE A 173 -15.01 -3.29 9.64
CA ILE A 173 -13.74 -3.44 10.35
C ILE A 173 -13.95 -4.42 11.50
N ALA A 174 -13.29 -5.58 11.41
CA ALA A 174 -13.32 -6.62 12.42
C ALA A 174 -11.95 -6.70 13.11
N ASP A 175 -11.94 -6.60 14.43
CA ASP A 175 -10.72 -6.66 15.21
C ASP A 175 -10.95 -7.27 16.59
N GLN A 176 -10.04 -8.12 17.03
CA GLN A 176 -10.09 -8.73 18.38
C GLN A 176 -9.57 -7.77 19.47
N ALA A 177 -8.80 -6.77 19.07
CA ALA A 177 -8.19 -5.78 19.95
C ALA A 177 -8.54 -4.33 19.53
N PRO A 178 -9.81 -3.91 19.59
CA PRO A 178 -10.25 -2.60 19.09
C PRO A 178 -9.54 -1.41 19.75
N GLY A 179 -9.00 -1.60 20.94
CA GLY A 179 -8.19 -0.58 21.64
C GLY A 179 -6.83 -0.29 20.95
N LEU A 180 -6.39 -1.15 20.05
CA LEU A 180 -5.18 -0.93 19.25
C LEU A 180 -5.44 -0.10 17.99
N LEU A 181 -6.69 0.06 17.59
CA LEU A 181 -7.06 0.85 16.41
C LEU A 181 -6.89 2.34 16.67
N ASP A 182 -6.54 3.07 15.61
CA ASP A 182 -6.47 4.53 15.67
C ASP A 182 -7.86 5.14 15.89
N LEU A 183 -7.90 6.20 16.67
CA LEU A 183 -9.16 6.87 17.01
C LEU A 183 -9.86 7.47 15.80
N SER A 184 -9.14 7.88 14.76
CA SER A 184 -9.72 8.40 13.52
C SER A 184 -10.57 7.34 12.83
N VAL A 185 -10.11 6.09 12.82
CA VAL A 185 -10.86 4.96 12.26
C VAL A 185 -12.16 4.73 13.03
N ILE A 186 -12.07 4.68 14.36
CA ILE A 186 -13.24 4.46 15.23
C ILE A 186 -14.26 5.60 15.09
N ARG A 187 -13.79 6.85 14.93
CA ARG A 187 -14.67 8.01 14.74
C ARG A 187 -15.38 8.01 13.41
N ASN A 188 -14.72 7.51 12.37
CA ASN A 188 -15.26 7.47 11.00
C ASN A 188 -16.24 6.30 10.78
N THR A 189 -16.36 5.34 11.71
CA THR A 189 -17.38 4.28 11.63
C THR A 189 -18.72 4.77 12.15
N ASN A 190 -19.79 4.57 11.34
CA ASN A 190 -21.15 5.03 11.68
C ASN A 190 -21.84 4.11 12.70
N THR A 191 -21.50 2.82 12.69
CA THR A 191 -22.07 1.79 13.57
C THR A 191 -20.92 1.15 14.33
N LYS A 192 -21.12 0.96 15.64
CA LYS A 192 -20.09 0.40 16.57
C LYS A 192 -20.65 -0.81 17.29
#